data_28c68b63e469e26ef64c0e32cd4ef898
#
_entry.id   28c68b63e469e26ef64c0e32cd4ef898
#
_cell.length_a   1.000
_cell.length_b   1.000
_cell.length_c   1.000
_cell.angle_alpha   90.00
_cell.angle_beta   90.00
_cell.angle_gamma   90.00
#
_symmetry.space_group_name_H-M   'P 1'
#
loop_
_entity.id
_entity.type
_entity.pdbx_description
1 polymer ?
#
loop_
_entity_poly.entity_id
_entity_poly.type
_entity_poly.pdbx_seq_one_letter_code
_entity_poly.pdbx_strand_id
1 'polypeptide(L)'
;MLRSNLNTINDQIFKKTAIRIDDQALREVEACYRFLEEFEQGKVIYGINTGFGPMAQYRIGDADLNSLQYNIIRSHSCGAGEALPDICVRAAMLARLQTFLNAKSGVHPDVVRILADFLNNEISPLVPRHGSV
;
A
#
# COMPACT_ATOMS: atom_id res chain seq x y z
N MET A 1 8.35 13.09 11.13
CA MET A 1 8.57 12.76 9.70
C MET A 1 9.82 11.89 9.61
N LEU A 2 9.67 10.58 9.59
CA LEU A 2 10.80 9.67 9.33
C LEU A 2 11.29 9.89 7.90
N ARG A 3 12.04 10.96 7.68
CA ARG A 3 12.94 11.02 6.52
C ARG A 3 14.07 10.05 6.81
N SER A 4 13.84 8.78 6.52
CA SER A 4 14.92 7.82 6.52
C SER A 4 16.00 8.36 5.60
N ASN A 5 17.18 8.65 6.12
CA ASN A 5 18.30 9.01 5.26
C ASN A 5 18.74 7.76 4.50
N LEU A 6 19.52 7.94 3.44
CA LEU A 6 19.97 6.82 2.59
C LEU A 6 20.69 5.74 3.38
N ASN A 7 21.42 6.08 4.45
CA ASN A 7 22.10 5.09 5.29
C ASN A 7 21.10 4.22 6.05
N THR A 8 20.05 4.81 6.63
CA THR A 8 19.00 4.07 7.31
C THR A 8 18.27 3.12 6.34
N ILE A 9 17.92 3.60 5.15
CA ILE A 9 17.30 2.79 4.10
C ILE A 9 18.22 1.62 3.72
N ASN A 10 19.49 1.90 3.49
CA ASN A 10 20.49 0.88 3.17
C ASN A 10 20.57 -0.19 4.27
N ASP A 11 20.62 0.23 5.52
CA ASP A 11 20.68 -0.70 6.65
C ASP A 11 19.41 -1.53 6.80
N GLN A 12 18.24 -0.94 6.55
CA GLN A 12 16.96 -1.64 6.56
C GLN A 12 16.83 -2.66 5.41
N ILE A 13 17.40 -2.38 4.26
CA ILE A 13 17.38 -3.29 3.10
C ILE A 13 18.41 -4.41 3.27
N PHE A 14 19.68 -4.06 3.48
CA PHE A 14 20.79 -5.00 3.40
C PHE A 14 21.13 -5.67 4.74
N LYS A 15 21.03 -4.93 5.85
CA LYS A 15 21.31 -5.45 7.20
C LYS A 15 20.04 -5.87 7.95
N LYS A 16 18.87 -5.67 7.33
CA LYS A 16 17.56 -6.03 7.89
C LYS A 16 17.33 -5.43 9.29
N THR A 17 17.83 -4.23 9.53
CA THR A 17 17.61 -3.54 10.79
C THR A 17 16.12 -3.31 11.02
N ALA A 18 15.69 -3.41 12.28
CA ALA A 18 14.28 -3.28 12.65
C ALA A 18 13.69 -1.93 12.24
N ILE A 19 12.50 -2.00 11.67
CA ILE A 19 11.71 -0.84 11.28
C ILE A 19 10.77 -0.52 12.43
N ARG A 20 10.87 0.71 12.94
CA ARG A 20 9.96 1.22 13.96
C ARG A 20 9.18 2.38 13.36
N ILE A 21 7.87 2.28 13.47
CA ILE A 21 6.98 3.38 13.04
C ILE A 21 6.85 4.34 14.22
N ASP A 22 7.05 5.62 13.94
CA ASP A 22 6.80 6.68 14.90
C ASP A 22 5.28 6.82 15.14
N ASP A 23 4.88 6.91 16.40
CA ASP A 23 3.47 7.05 16.79
C ASP A 23 2.83 8.30 16.18
N GLN A 24 3.59 9.38 16.00
CA GLN A 24 3.07 10.57 15.36
C GLN A 24 2.76 10.32 13.89
N ALA A 25 3.67 9.65 13.16
CA ALA A 25 3.43 9.29 11.75
C ALA A 25 2.18 8.39 11.61
N LEU A 26 1.99 7.45 12.53
CA LEU A 26 0.81 6.59 12.51
C LEU A 26 -0.48 7.36 12.79
N ARG A 27 -0.46 8.33 13.71
CA ARG A 27 -1.62 9.22 13.95
C ARG A 27 -1.95 10.06 12.72
N GLU A 28 -0.94 10.52 11.98
CA GLU A 28 -1.15 11.27 10.73
C GLU A 28 -1.77 10.40 9.64
N VAL A 29 -1.34 9.14 9.53
CA VAL A 29 -1.96 8.15 8.63
C VAL A 29 -3.43 7.92 9.00
N GLU A 30 -3.73 7.71 10.28
CA GLU A 30 -5.09 7.53 10.77
C GLU A 30 -5.98 8.76 10.51
N ALA A 31 -5.45 9.95 10.73
CA ALA A 31 -6.18 11.19 10.44
C ALA A 31 -6.48 11.34 8.93
N CYS A 32 -5.53 10.95 8.07
CA CYS A 32 -5.73 10.95 6.62
C CYS A 32 -6.77 9.92 6.19
N TYR A 33 -6.77 8.73 6.79
CA TYR A 33 -7.76 7.70 6.53
C TYR A 33 -9.18 8.17 6.93
N ARG A 34 -9.36 8.70 8.15
CA ARG A 34 -10.64 9.23 8.63
C ARG A 34 -11.15 10.39 7.77
N PHE A 35 -10.23 11.29 7.38
CA PHE A 35 -10.58 12.37 6.46
C PHE A 35 -11.16 11.82 5.15
N LEU A 36 -10.59 10.73 4.61
CA LEU A 36 -11.08 10.13 3.38
C LEU A 36 -12.48 9.53 3.57
N GLU A 37 -12.73 8.80 4.67
CA GLU A 37 -14.04 8.22 5.00
C GLU A 37 -15.14 9.28 5.12
N GLU A 38 -14.81 10.45 5.69
CA GLU A 38 -15.75 11.57 5.78
C GLU A 38 -15.91 12.26 4.42
N PHE A 39 -14.80 12.44 3.70
CA PHE A 39 -14.78 13.20 2.44
C PHE A 39 -15.49 12.47 1.31
N GLU A 40 -15.49 11.13 1.27
CA GLU A 40 -16.13 10.34 0.21
C GLU A 40 -17.65 10.36 0.28
N GLN A 41 -18.24 10.75 1.42
CA GLN A 41 -19.68 10.78 1.61
C GLN A 41 -20.34 11.72 0.59
N GLY A 42 -21.24 11.18 -0.23
CA GLY A 42 -21.98 11.91 -1.24
C GLY A 42 -21.15 12.37 -2.46
N LYS A 43 -19.88 12.00 -2.55
CA LYS A 43 -19.00 12.36 -3.67
C LYS A 43 -18.66 11.14 -4.53
N VAL A 44 -18.26 11.40 -5.75
CA VAL A 44 -17.74 10.40 -6.69
C VAL A 44 -16.22 10.55 -6.72
N ILE A 45 -15.51 9.55 -6.23
CA ILE A 45 -14.05 9.59 -6.12
C ILE A 45 -13.46 8.38 -6.86
N TYR A 46 -12.63 8.67 -7.85
CA TYR A 46 -11.99 7.66 -8.67
C TYR A 46 -11.16 6.69 -7.81
N GLY A 47 -11.37 5.41 -8.04
CA GLY A 47 -10.65 4.36 -7.35
C GLY A 47 -11.16 4.02 -5.95
N ILE A 48 -12.15 4.75 -5.44
CA ILE A 48 -12.78 4.53 -4.13
C ILE A 48 -14.20 4.00 -4.33
N ASN A 49 -15.06 4.78 -4.96
CA ASN A 49 -16.46 4.41 -5.18
C ASN A 49 -16.88 4.49 -6.65
N THR A 50 -15.94 4.36 -7.57
CA THR A 50 -16.19 4.24 -9.01
C THR A 50 -15.59 2.95 -9.58
N GLY A 51 -16.00 2.59 -10.80
CA GLY A 51 -15.23 1.67 -11.61
C GLY A 51 -13.87 2.23 -12.01
N PHE A 52 -13.10 1.48 -12.79
CA PHE A 52 -11.74 1.83 -13.21
C PHE A 52 -11.65 1.95 -14.73
N GLY A 53 -10.66 2.68 -15.22
CA GLY A 53 -10.45 2.89 -16.65
C GLY A 53 -11.70 3.45 -17.34
N PRO A 54 -12.25 2.79 -18.38
CA PRO A 54 -13.45 3.23 -19.07
C PRO A 54 -14.70 3.33 -18.18
N MET A 55 -14.70 2.63 -17.04
CA MET A 55 -15.80 2.62 -16.07
C MET A 55 -15.64 3.67 -14.96
N ALA A 56 -14.66 4.54 -15.04
CA ALA A 56 -14.36 5.55 -14.03
C ALA A 56 -15.49 6.54 -13.74
N GLN A 57 -16.38 6.74 -14.70
CA GLN A 57 -17.55 7.62 -14.58
C GLN A 57 -18.75 6.95 -13.90
N TYR A 58 -18.73 5.64 -13.70
CA TYR A 58 -19.84 4.91 -13.09
C TYR A 58 -19.61 4.77 -11.59
N ARG A 59 -20.53 5.32 -10.80
CA ARG A 59 -20.55 5.09 -9.35
C ARG A 59 -20.96 3.65 -9.07
N ILE A 60 -20.23 3.02 -8.20
CA ILE A 60 -20.51 1.66 -7.68
C ILE A 60 -21.38 1.79 -6.44
N GLY A 61 -22.43 0.99 -6.34
CA GLY A 61 -23.28 0.94 -5.15
C GLY A 61 -22.51 0.42 -3.93
N ASP A 62 -22.84 0.92 -2.74
CA ASP A 62 -22.11 0.62 -1.51
C ASP A 62 -22.05 -0.91 -1.20
N ALA A 63 -23.08 -1.66 -1.60
CA ALA A 63 -23.13 -3.12 -1.48
C ALA A 63 -22.06 -3.83 -2.33
N ASP A 64 -21.61 -3.23 -3.42
CA ASP A 64 -20.71 -3.83 -4.40
C ASP A 64 -19.25 -3.35 -4.25
N LEU A 65 -18.97 -2.35 -3.41
CA LEU A 65 -17.64 -1.78 -3.25
C LEU A 65 -16.60 -2.84 -2.86
N ASN A 66 -16.92 -3.70 -1.89
CA ASN A 66 -16.02 -4.78 -1.50
C ASN A 66 -15.77 -5.77 -2.65
N SER A 67 -16.81 -6.15 -3.37
CA SER A 67 -16.70 -7.03 -4.54
C SER A 67 -15.84 -6.42 -5.63
N LEU A 68 -15.96 -5.12 -5.86
CA LEU A 68 -15.12 -4.38 -6.80
C LEU A 68 -13.64 -4.48 -6.42
N GLN A 69 -13.28 -4.25 -5.17
CA GLN A 69 -11.89 -4.32 -4.69
C GLN A 69 -11.31 -5.74 -4.87
N TYR A 70 -12.07 -6.77 -4.50
CA TYR A 70 -11.66 -8.16 -4.73
C TYR A 70 -11.49 -8.48 -6.22
N ASN A 71 -12.38 -7.99 -7.07
CA ASN A 71 -12.31 -8.23 -8.50
C ASN A 71 -11.10 -7.57 -9.16
N ILE A 72 -10.73 -6.37 -8.69
CA ILE A 72 -9.50 -5.69 -9.13
C ILE A 72 -8.28 -6.53 -8.77
N ILE A 73 -8.15 -6.94 -7.51
CA ILE A 73 -7.04 -7.79 -7.08
C ILE A 73 -6.98 -9.05 -7.94
N ARG A 74 -8.10 -9.75 -8.13
CA ARG A 74 -8.16 -10.99 -8.92
C ARG A 74 -7.80 -10.79 -10.39
N SER A 75 -8.29 -9.71 -11.01
CA SER A 75 -8.06 -9.42 -12.43
C SER A 75 -6.62 -8.94 -12.72
N HIS A 76 -5.94 -8.35 -11.72
CA HIS A 76 -4.58 -7.85 -11.85
C HIS A 76 -3.53 -8.78 -11.22
N SER A 77 -3.94 -9.82 -10.50
CA SER A 77 -3.02 -10.80 -9.90
C SER A 77 -2.53 -11.80 -10.96
N CYS A 78 -1.88 -11.28 -11.98
CA CYS A 78 -1.23 -12.11 -12.99
C CYS A 78 0.26 -11.80 -13.01
N GLY A 79 1.07 -12.84 -13.18
CA GLY A 79 2.51 -12.69 -13.26
C GLY A 79 3.15 -13.87 -13.97
N ALA A 80 4.27 -13.61 -14.62
CA ALA A 80 5.02 -14.59 -15.38
C ALA A 80 6.53 -14.41 -15.20
N GLY A 81 7.29 -15.44 -15.55
CA GLY A 81 8.74 -15.44 -15.46
C GLY A 81 9.25 -15.77 -14.06
N GLU A 82 10.55 -15.59 -13.90
CA GLU A 82 11.24 -15.84 -12.63
C GLU A 82 10.80 -14.84 -11.55
N ALA A 83 10.88 -15.28 -10.30
CA ALA A 83 10.66 -14.38 -9.17
C ALA A 83 11.75 -13.29 -9.10
N LEU A 84 11.37 -12.10 -8.70
CA LEU A 84 12.32 -11.05 -8.36
C LEU A 84 13.18 -11.48 -7.16
N PRO A 85 14.45 -11.06 -7.11
CA PRO A 85 15.28 -11.26 -5.93
C PRO A 85 14.60 -10.67 -4.68
N ASP A 86 14.65 -11.39 -3.58
CA ASP A 86 14.03 -10.99 -2.30
C ASP A 86 14.41 -9.57 -1.86
N ILE A 87 15.67 -9.19 -2.07
CA ILE A 87 16.15 -7.85 -1.77
C ILE A 87 15.43 -6.75 -2.57
N CYS A 88 15.05 -7.02 -3.82
CA CYS A 88 14.29 -6.08 -4.65
C CYS A 88 12.87 -5.94 -4.12
N VAL A 89 12.24 -7.06 -3.74
CA VAL A 89 10.90 -7.07 -3.16
C VAL A 89 10.90 -6.32 -1.82
N ARG A 90 11.88 -6.60 -0.95
CA ARG A 90 12.06 -5.90 0.32
C ARG A 90 12.24 -4.38 0.12
N ALA A 91 13.06 -3.98 -0.84
CA ALA A 91 13.25 -2.56 -1.17
C ALA A 91 11.95 -1.89 -1.65
N ALA A 92 11.17 -2.58 -2.49
CA ALA A 92 9.87 -2.09 -2.95
C ALA A 92 8.85 -1.96 -1.80
N MET A 93 8.79 -2.95 -0.91
CA MET A 93 7.95 -2.91 0.28
C MET A 93 8.32 -1.75 1.20
N LEU A 94 9.62 -1.52 1.43
CA LEU A 94 10.11 -0.42 2.24
C LEU A 94 9.75 0.94 1.61
N ALA A 95 9.93 1.09 0.31
CA ALA A 95 9.54 2.31 -0.42
C ALA A 95 8.03 2.56 -0.33
N ARG A 96 7.22 1.51 -0.41
CA ARG A 96 5.77 1.60 -0.23
C ARG A 96 5.40 2.02 1.20
N LEU A 97 6.05 1.44 2.21
CA LEU A 97 5.86 1.82 3.61
C LEU A 97 6.17 3.31 3.83
N GLN A 98 7.28 3.80 3.29
CA GLN A 98 7.64 5.22 3.35
C GLN A 98 6.59 6.12 2.67
N THR A 99 6.02 5.66 1.55
CA THR A 99 4.95 6.37 0.86
C THR A 99 3.70 6.50 1.73
N PHE A 100 3.30 5.43 2.40
CA PHE A 100 2.14 5.43 3.29
C PHE A 100 2.35 6.32 4.51
N LEU A 101 3.55 6.31 5.10
CA LEU A 101 3.90 7.16 6.25
C LEU A 101 3.93 8.67 5.94
N ASN A 102 3.86 9.06 4.66
CA ASN A 102 3.64 10.46 4.29
C ASN A 102 2.19 10.94 4.50
N ALA A 103 1.28 10.04 4.90
CA ALA A 103 -0.12 10.33 5.21
C ALA A 103 -0.87 11.09 4.09
N LYS A 104 -0.67 10.66 2.84
CA LYS A 104 -1.34 11.23 1.65
C LYS A 104 -2.16 10.20 0.86
N SER A 105 -2.20 8.95 1.32
CA SER A 105 -2.77 7.83 0.57
C SER A 105 -4.16 7.42 1.04
N GLY A 106 -4.65 7.92 2.17
CA GLY A 106 -5.92 7.47 2.77
C GLY A 106 -5.95 5.99 3.13
N VAL A 107 -4.78 5.36 3.28
CA VAL A 107 -4.67 3.92 3.59
C VAL A 107 -5.05 3.66 5.05
N HIS A 108 -5.72 2.51 5.30
CA HIS A 108 -6.02 2.09 6.66
C HIS A 108 -4.73 1.86 7.46
N PRO A 109 -4.65 2.33 8.73
CA PRO A 109 -3.43 2.22 9.56
C PRO A 109 -2.91 0.78 9.72
N ASP A 110 -3.81 -0.21 9.75
CA ASP A 110 -3.39 -1.61 9.89
C ASP A 110 -2.60 -2.12 8.69
N VAL A 111 -2.85 -1.61 7.49
CA VAL A 111 -2.03 -1.96 6.30
C VAL A 111 -0.59 -1.51 6.51
N VAL A 112 -0.40 -0.34 7.12
CA VAL A 112 0.94 0.20 7.43
C VAL A 112 1.64 -0.66 8.48
N ARG A 113 0.91 -1.07 9.54
CA ARG A 113 1.43 -1.97 10.59
C ARG A 113 1.83 -3.32 10.03
N ILE A 114 0.92 -3.97 9.29
CA ILE A 114 1.16 -5.29 8.69
C ILE A 114 2.35 -5.25 7.73
N LEU A 115 2.49 -4.20 6.93
CA LEU A 115 3.61 -4.07 6.01
C LEU A 115 4.95 -3.92 6.76
N ALA A 116 4.97 -3.18 7.86
CA ALA A 116 6.14 -3.09 8.73
C ALA A 116 6.47 -4.42 9.43
N ASP A 117 5.43 -5.14 9.87
CA ASP A 117 5.59 -6.46 10.50
C ASP A 117 6.14 -7.48 9.50
N PHE A 118 5.68 -7.48 8.25
CA PHE A 118 6.25 -8.32 7.19
C PHE A 118 7.75 -8.05 7.01
N LEU A 119 8.12 -6.77 6.91
CA LEU A 119 9.53 -6.37 6.77
C LEU A 119 10.38 -6.77 7.98
N ASN A 120 9.85 -6.63 9.20
CA ASN A 120 10.54 -6.98 10.44
C ASN A 120 10.68 -8.50 10.65
N ASN A 121 9.72 -9.28 10.14
CA ASN A 121 9.74 -10.74 10.20
C ASN A 121 10.33 -11.39 8.94
N GLU A 122 10.96 -10.60 8.07
CA GLU A 122 11.59 -11.08 6.83
C GLU A 122 10.62 -11.80 5.88
N ILE A 123 9.35 -11.42 5.91
CA ILE A 123 8.32 -11.98 5.04
C ILE A 123 8.25 -11.14 3.77
N SER A 124 8.57 -11.74 2.65
CA SER A 124 8.45 -11.13 1.31
C SER A 124 7.51 -11.95 0.44
N PRO A 125 6.56 -11.34 -0.26
CA PRO A 125 5.74 -12.06 -1.23
C PRO A 125 6.59 -12.49 -2.43
N LEU A 126 6.20 -13.59 -3.06
CA LEU A 126 6.77 -13.98 -4.34
C LEU A 126 6.21 -13.01 -5.41
N VAL A 127 7.10 -12.25 -6.03
CA VAL A 127 6.76 -11.27 -7.08
C VAL A 127 7.39 -11.72 -8.40
N PRO A 128 6.59 -12.12 -9.40
CA PRO A 128 7.09 -12.44 -10.73
C PRO A 128 7.72 -11.21 -11.39
N ARG A 129 8.72 -11.43 -12.24
CA ARG A 129 9.45 -10.36 -12.94
C ARG A 129 8.55 -9.60 -13.92
N HIS A 130 7.57 -10.27 -14.52
CA HIS A 130 6.61 -9.71 -15.45
C HIS A 130 5.21 -9.87 -14.89
N GLY A 131 4.44 -8.80 -14.89
CA GLY A 131 3.09 -8.79 -14.36
C GLY A 131 2.20 -7.78 -15.06
N SER A 132 0.96 -7.67 -14.59
CA SER A 132 0.04 -6.63 -15.03
C SER A 132 0.50 -5.26 -14.49
N VAL A 133 0.28 -4.24 -15.29
CA VAL A 133 0.51 -2.84 -14.96
C VAL A 133 -0.83 -2.11 -14.88
#